data_e087f15b89a7f5168d5bcec2a3c285c7
#
_entry.id   e087f15b89a7f5168d5bcec2a3c285c7
#
_cell.length_a   1.000
_cell.length_b   1.000
_cell.length_c   1.000
_cell.angle_alpha   90.00
_cell.angle_beta   90.00
_cell.angle_gamma   90.00
#
_symmetry.space_group_name_H-M   'P 1'
#
loop_
_entity.id
_entity.type
_entity.pdbx_description
1 polymer ?
#
loop_
_entity_poly.entity_id
_entity_poly.type
_entity_poly.pdbx_seq_one_letter_code
_entity_poly.pdbx_strand_id
1 'polypeptide(L)'
;MGWLFGRKSAVSDARALVPAWLSTSEQPGFARSYEAQFDEVFRRNPVGQRAVRLVAGMLGSLTIDGDGRAVELVQADGLLEGIAAQLMLHGNSYARLIVDEHGAPAEICTLRPERVSVVADERGWPAAYLYRVAGRVMRFERCDPLGRQQMAHLKSLHPRDDHYGMGCLEAACAAATVHNGASRWNKALLDNAARPSGALVYDPGDGATLSTDQFTRLRDELAAEFSGSANAGRPLLLEGGLKWQALSLSPAEMDFVALKEGAARDIALAFGVPPVLVGLPGDATYANAREAGRALYRQTILPMAGRILNGLGAMLGDWLGPVKLAVDTDQLSELAEDRAKLWEQVGAASFLSEDEKREMLGFAARGDA
;
A
#
# COMPACT_ATOMS: atom_id res chain seq x y z
N MET A 1 26.53 -12.44 62.06
CA MET A 1 27.07 -12.40 60.66
C MET A 1 25.98 -12.96 59.73
N GLY A 2 25.15 -12.08 59.21
CA GLY A 2 24.05 -12.46 58.31
C GLY A 2 24.39 -12.04 56.87
N TRP A 3 24.42 -12.97 55.98
CA TRP A 3 24.60 -12.72 54.54
C TRP A 3 23.26 -12.45 53.92
N LEU A 4 23.05 -11.23 53.50
CA LEU A 4 21.93 -10.78 52.64
C LEU A 4 22.23 -11.15 51.19
N PHE A 5 21.63 -12.22 50.68
CA PHE A 5 21.55 -12.49 49.26
C PHE A 5 20.44 -11.65 48.64
N GLY A 6 20.84 -10.57 48.03
CA GLY A 6 19.94 -9.83 47.13
C GLY A 6 19.59 -10.72 45.93
N ARG A 7 18.31 -11.08 45.80
CA ARG A 7 17.73 -11.63 44.57
C ARG A 7 17.81 -10.56 43.50
N LYS A 8 18.79 -10.68 42.59
CA LYS A 8 18.72 -10.04 41.29
C LYS A 8 17.49 -10.64 40.60
N SER A 9 16.43 -9.84 40.41
CA SER A 9 15.36 -10.18 39.48
C SER A 9 16.02 -10.32 38.12
N ALA A 10 16.09 -11.54 37.59
CA ALA A 10 16.38 -11.78 36.22
C ALA A 10 15.28 -11.08 35.40
N VAL A 11 15.62 -9.96 34.77
CA VAL A 11 14.85 -9.41 33.68
C VAL A 11 14.84 -10.52 32.63
N SER A 12 13.72 -11.23 32.48
CA SER A 12 13.58 -12.19 31.41
C SER A 12 13.79 -11.40 30.09
N ASP A 13 14.84 -11.77 29.38
CA ASP A 13 15.04 -11.28 28.00
C ASP A 13 13.87 -11.78 27.15
N ALA A 14 12.75 -11.05 27.22
CA ALA A 14 11.66 -11.21 26.26
C ALA A 14 12.24 -10.87 24.89
N ARG A 15 12.60 -11.91 24.14
CA ARG A 15 13.13 -11.76 22.78
C ARG A 15 12.05 -11.09 21.94
N ALA A 16 12.35 -9.89 21.44
CA ALA A 16 11.50 -9.25 20.45
C ALA A 16 11.42 -10.19 19.23
N LEU A 17 10.20 -10.56 18.85
CA LEU A 17 9.99 -11.34 17.64
C LEU A 17 10.43 -10.49 16.44
N VAL A 18 11.33 -11.06 15.64
CA VAL A 18 11.77 -10.40 14.41
C VAL A 18 10.64 -10.52 13.39
N PRO A 19 10.13 -9.40 12.86
CA PRO A 19 9.11 -9.44 11.83
C PRO A 19 9.51 -10.30 10.64
N ALA A 20 8.57 -11.10 10.10
CA ALA A 20 8.82 -11.98 8.96
C ALA A 20 9.33 -11.24 7.71
N TRP A 21 8.99 -9.94 7.56
CA TRP A 21 9.48 -9.10 6.47
C TRP A 21 10.98 -8.72 6.58
N LEU A 22 11.61 -8.96 7.73
CA LEU A 22 13.07 -8.90 7.87
C LEU A 22 13.77 -10.18 7.43
N SER A 23 13.02 -11.27 7.23
CA SER A 23 13.57 -12.50 6.64
C SER A 23 13.65 -12.33 5.13
N THR A 24 14.86 -12.36 4.59
CA THR A 24 15.17 -12.22 3.18
C THR A 24 14.60 -13.38 2.36
N SER A 25 13.58 -13.14 1.54
CA SER A 25 13.20 -14.08 0.48
C SER A 25 14.27 -14.04 -0.63
N GLU A 26 14.76 -15.21 -1.03
CA GLU A 26 15.84 -15.36 -2.00
C GLU A 26 15.39 -15.20 -3.47
N GLN A 27 14.67 -14.14 -3.82
CA GLN A 27 14.42 -13.84 -5.22
C GLN A 27 15.43 -12.81 -5.74
N PRO A 28 16.37 -13.19 -6.61
CA PRO A 28 17.33 -12.26 -7.19
C PRO A 28 16.61 -11.25 -8.09
N GLY A 29 16.85 -9.97 -7.85
CA GLY A 29 16.39 -8.88 -8.71
C GLY A 29 15.24 -8.01 -8.19
N PHE A 30 14.55 -8.40 -7.10
CA PHE A 30 13.48 -7.59 -6.50
C PHE A 30 13.90 -6.96 -5.16
N ALA A 31 13.25 -5.85 -4.82
CA ALA A 31 13.50 -5.14 -3.57
C ALA A 31 13.17 -6.03 -2.36
N ARG A 32 14.15 -6.24 -1.46
CA ARG A 32 14.07 -7.21 -0.36
C ARG A 32 13.64 -6.59 0.96
N SER A 33 13.99 -5.34 1.24
CA SER A 33 13.58 -4.65 2.46
C SER A 33 12.27 -3.91 2.27
N TYR A 34 11.56 -3.66 3.38
CA TYR A 34 10.33 -2.85 3.38
C TYR A 34 10.57 -1.46 2.77
N GLU A 35 11.66 -0.78 3.15
CA GLU A 35 11.97 0.54 2.60
C GLU A 35 12.21 0.50 1.10
N ALA A 36 12.90 -0.54 0.60
CA ALA A 36 13.16 -0.67 -0.82
C ALA A 36 11.87 -0.98 -1.61
N GLN A 37 10.99 -1.82 -1.07
CA GLN A 37 9.67 -2.09 -1.64
C GLN A 37 8.77 -0.85 -1.61
N PHE A 38 8.76 -0.11 -0.51
CA PHE A 38 8.04 1.15 -0.38
C PHE A 38 8.52 2.18 -1.43
N ASP A 39 9.82 2.31 -1.61
CA ASP A 39 10.40 3.20 -2.63
C ASP A 39 9.99 2.79 -4.04
N GLU A 40 10.06 1.50 -4.37
CA GLU A 40 9.77 1.00 -5.71
C GLU A 40 8.28 1.06 -6.04
N VAL A 41 7.41 0.68 -5.10
CA VAL A 41 5.96 0.53 -5.33
C VAL A 41 5.19 1.81 -5.06
N PHE A 42 5.55 2.57 -4.02
CA PHE A 42 4.79 3.74 -3.59
C PHE A 42 5.46 5.05 -3.97
N ARG A 43 6.74 5.24 -3.63
CA ARG A 43 7.41 6.54 -3.84
C ARG A 43 7.73 6.83 -5.30
N ARG A 44 8.11 5.80 -6.08
CA ARG A 44 8.56 5.93 -7.47
C ARG A 44 7.57 5.41 -8.51
N ASN A 45 6.47 4.82 -8.09
CA ASN A 45 5.47 4.26 -8.98
C ASN A 45 4.15 5.02 -8.86
N PRO A 46 3.67 5.68 -9.94
CA PRO A 46 2.45 6.49 -9.89
C PRO A 46 1.19 5.64 -9.69
N VAL A 47 1.17 4.39 -10.18
CA VAL A 47 0.00 3.51 -10.06
C VAL A 47 -0.15 3.03 -8.62
N GLY A 48 0.94 2.54 -8.01
CA GLY A 48 0.94 2.12 -6.60
C GLY A 48 0.62 3.28 -5.66
N GLN A 49 1.22 4.45 -5.90
CA GLN A 49 0.90 5.65 -5.12
C GLN A 49 -0.58 6.04 -5.24
N ARG A 50 -1.13 6.03 -6.48
CA ARG A 50 -2.54 6.36 -6.71
C ARG A 50 -3.47 5.36 -6.04
N ALA A 51 -3.19 4.06 -6.15
CA ALA A 51 -4.00 3.01 -5.54
C ALA A 51 -4.10 3.17 -4.02
N VAL A 52 -2.97 3.35 -3.34
CA VAL A 52 -2.94 3.55 -1.87
C VAL A 52 -3.67 4.83 -1.48
N ARG A 53 -3.38 5.96 -2.14
CA ARG A 53 -4.03 7.24 -1.83
C ARG A 53 -5.53 7.22 -2.09
N LEU A 54 -5.98 6.50 -3.12
CA LEU A 54 -7.40 6.37 -3.41
C LEU A 54 -8.11 5.65 -2.27
N VAL A 55 -7.63 4.46 -1.88
CA VAL A 55 -8.24 3.66 -0.82
C VAL A 55 -8.16 4.37 0.53
N ALA A 56 -6.97 4.89 0.89
CA ALA A 56 -6.77 5.57 2.16
C ALA A 56 -7.62 6.85 2.27
N GLY A 57 -7.66 7.67 1.21
CA GLY A 57 -8.47 8.88 1.18
C GLY A 57 -9.98 8.60 1.25
N MET A 58 -10.45 7.56 0.53
CA MET A 58 -11.85 7.13 0.62
C MET A 58 -12.19 6.67 2.04
N LEU A 59 -11.30 5.92 2.70
CA LEU A 59 -11.49 5.52 4.10
C LEU A 59 -11.49 6.71 5.06
N GLY A 60 -10.58 7.67 4.86
CA GLY A 60 -10.51 8.89 5.66
C GLY A 60 -11.72 9.80 5.50
N SER A 61 -12.44 9.72 4.38
CA SER A 61 -13.65 10.51 4.11
C SER A 61 -14.96 9.86 4.56
N LEU A 62 -14.90 8.64 5.14
CA LEU A 62 -16.11 7.97 5.62
C LEU A 62 -16.70 8.70 6.84
N THR A 63 -18.01 8.89 6.82
CA THR A 63 -18.75 9.30 8.01
C THR A 63 -18.97 8.06 8.90
N ILE A 64 -18.63 8.19 10.17
CA ILE A 64 -18.80 7.14 11.16
C ILE A 64 -20.01 7.46 12.02
N ASP A 65 -20.90 6.49 12.17
CA ASP A 65 -22.02 6.50 13.10
C ASP A 65 -21.68 5.69 14.35
N GLY A 66 -22.21 6.10 15.51
CA GLY A 66 -22.01 5.39 16.76
C GLY A 66 -21.97 6.29 17.99
N ASP A 67 -21.29 5.82 19.04
CA ASP A 67 -21.26 6.51 20.34
C ASP A 67 -20.39 7.79 20.27
N GLY A 68 -20.99 8.93 20.66
CA GLY A 68 -20.49 10.28 20.41
C GLY A 68 -19.00 10.47 20.70
N ARG A 69 -18.49 10.17 21.91
CA ARG A 69 -17.07 10.36 22.24
C ARG A 69 -16.14 9.42 21.45
N ALA A 70 -16.59 8.20 21.21
CA ALA A 70 -15.81 7.25 20.42
C ALA A 70 -15.73 7.68 18.95
N VAL A 71 -16.83 8.20 18.38
CA VAL A 71 -16.86 8.76 17.03
C VAL A 71 -15.90 9.94 16.91
N GLU A 72 -15.92 10.89 17.87
CA GLU A 72 -15.00 12.04 17.88
C GLU A 72 -13.53 11.60 17.82
N LEU A 73 -13.15 10.58 18.61
CA LEU A 73 -11.78 10.07 18.66
C LEU A 73 -11.38 9.37 17.36
N VAL A 74 -12.31 8.63 16.74
CA VAL A 74 -12.05 7.85 15.53
C VAL A 74 -12.10 8.71 14.27
N GLN A 75 -12.93 9.74 14.22
CA GLN A 75 -12.99 10.72 13.12
C GLN A 75 -11.94 11.83 13.24
N ALA A 76 -11.00 11.74 14.18
CA ALA A 76 -9.88 12.67 14.24
C ALA A 76 -9.14 12.71 12.89
N ASP A 77 -8.73 13.93 12.50
CA ASP A 77 -8.16 14.19 11.17
C ASP A 77 -6.99 13.27 10.84
N GLY A 78 -7.09 12.62 9.69
CA GLY A 78 -6.08 11.73 9.15
C GLY A 78 -5.92 10.36 9.84
N LEU A 79 -6.65 10.04 10.92
CA LEU A 79 -6.50 8.78 11.65
C LEU A 79 -6.86 7.57 10.77
N LEU A 80 -8.05 7.54 10.22
CA LEU A 80 -8.54 6.43 9.39
C LEU A 80 -7.72 6.30 8.09
N GLU A 81 -7.39 7.43 7.47
CA GLU A 81 -6.52 7.47 6.29
C GLU A 81 -5.13 6.88 6.59
N GLY A 82 -4.52 7.29 7.70
CA GLY A 82 -3.21 6.80 8.14
C GLY A 82 -3.22 5.30 8.44
N ILE A 83 -4.23 4.80 9.14
CA ILE A 83 -4.40 3.37 9.43
C ILE A 83 -4.55 2.57 8.13
N ALA A 84 -5.39 3.02 7.21
CA ALA A 84 -5.62 2.36 5.94
C ALA A 84 -4.32 2.28 5.11
N ALA A 85 -3.60 3.40 4.99
CA ALA A 85 -2.31 3.43 4.28
C ALA A 85 -1.29 2.45 4.91
N GLN A 86 -1.20 2.40 6.24
CA GLN A 86 -0.32 1.46 6.94
C GLN A 86 -0.71 -0.01 6.71
N LEU A 87 -2.00 -0.32 6.73
CA LEU A 87 -2.50 -1.67 6.46
C LEU A 87 -2.22 -2.10 5.02
N MET A 88 -2.39 -1.22 4.05
CA MET A 88 -2.11 -1.52 2.65
C MET A 88 -0.62 -1.69 2.40
N LEU A 89 0.21 -0.80 2.92
CA LEU A 89 1.65 -0.80 2.66
C LEU A 89 2.39 -1.85 3.49
N HIS A 90 2.13 -1.89 4.80
CA HIS A 90 2.89 -2.72 5.74
C HIS A 90 2.12 -3.95 6.21
N GLY A 91 0.79 -3.94 6.10
CA GLY A 91 -0.07 -4.99 6.65
C GLY A 91 -0.37 -4.86 8.14
N ASN A 92 0.25 -3.91 8.82
CA ASN A 92 0.07 -3.65 10.24
C ASN A 92 -0.17 -2.16 10.48
N SER A 93 -1.01 -1.85 11.47
CA SER A 93 -1.16 -0.51 12.02
C SER A 93 -1.29 -0.60 13.53
N TYR A 94 -0.64 0.32 14.23
CA TYR A 94 -0.62 0.38 15.69
C TYR A 94 -1.23 1.70 16.12
N ALA A 95 -2.47 1.65 16.62
CA ALA A 95 -3.18 2.79 17.14
C ALA A 95 -3.04 2.83 18.67
N ARG A 96 -2.43 3.88 19.20
CA ARG A 96 -2.21 4.09 20.62
C ARG A 96 -3.20 5.09 21.16
N LEU A 97 -3.89 4.73 22.23
CA LEU A 97 -4.73 5.62 22.99
C LEU A 97 -3.87 6.47 23.94
N ILE A 98 -4.10 7.77 23.92
CA ILE A 98 -3.55 8.74 24.87
C ILE A 98 -4.68 9.16 25.79
N VAL A 99 -4.42 9.17 27.09
CA VAL A 99 -5.37 9.60 28.11
C VAL A 99 -4.96 10.97 28.66
N ASP A 100 -5.95 11.73 29.11
CA ASP A 100 -5.74 13.02 29.77
C ASP A 100 -5.28 12.86 31.23
N GLU A 101 -5.16 13.98 31.95
CA GLU A 101 -4.75 14.03 33.36
C GLU A 101 -5.77 13.35 34.29
N HIS A 102 -7.02 13.17 33.85
CA HIS A 102 -8.10 12.50 34.59
C HIS A 102 -8.21 11.02 34.25
N GLY A 103 -7.38 10.52 33.34
CA GLY A 103 -7.39 9.14 32.85
C GLY A 103 -8.51 8.85 31.84
N ALA A 104 -9.09 9.87 31.22
CA ALA A 104 -10.08 9.71 30.15
C ALA A 104 -9.42 9.67 28.77
N PRO A 105 -10.00 8.94 27.79
CA PRO A 105 -9.54 8.94 26.39
C PRO A 105 -9.50 10.35 25.79
N ALA A 106 -8.31 10.82 25.41
CA ALA A 106 -8.08 12.15 24.86
C ALA A 106 -7.84 12.14 23.35
N GLU A 107 -6.97 11.21 22.87
CA GLU A 107 -6.53 11.16 21.48
C GLU A 107 -6.12 9.73 21.09
N ILE A 108 -6.24 9.40 19.81
CA ILE A 108 -5.66 8.18 19.24
C ILE A 108 -4.57 8.58 18.23
N CYS A 109 -3.36 8.13 18.46
CA CYS A 109 -2.25 8.35 17.53
C CYS A 109 -1.76 7.03 16.91
N THR A 110 -1.34 7.07 15.64
CA THR A 110 -0.74 5.91 14.99
C THR A 110 0.78 5.91 15.14
N LEU A 111 1.35 4.72 15.39
CA LEU A 111 2.78 4.50 15.36
C LEU A 111 3.19 4.01 13.96
N ARG A 112 4.41 4.32 13.55
CA ARG A 112 4.95 3.79 12.29
C ARG A 112 5.26 2.32 12.42
N PRO A 113 4.59 1.44 11.64
CA PRO A 113 4.68 -0.01 11.84
C PRO A 113 6.10 -0.57 11.64
N GLU A 114 6.90 0.01 10.74
CA GLU A 114 8.29 -0.39 10.51
C GLU A 114 9.21 -0.16 11.73
N ARG A 115 8.73 0.59 12.72
CA ARG A 115 9.47 0.89 13.96
C ARG A 115 8.96 0.12 15.16
N VAL A 116 7.89 -0.67 14.99
CA VAL A 116 7.26 -1.44 16.06
C VAL A 116 7.70 -2.89 15.99
N SER A 117 8.07 -3.46 17.14
CA SER A 117 8.28 -4.91 17.30
C SER A 117 7.35 -5.43 18.39
N VAL A 118 6.69 -6.55 18.13
CA VAL A 118 5.81 -7.22 19.08
C VAL A 118 6.67 -7.97 20.12
N VAL A 119 6.31 -7.85 21.39
CA VAL A 119 6.86 -8.63 22.50
C VAL A 119 5.79 -9.60 22.95
N ALA A 120 6.04 -10.89 22.81
CA ALA A 120 5.15 -11.93 23.26
C ALA A 120 5.36 -12.28 24.73
N ASP A 121 4.30 -12.74 25.39
CA ASP A 121 4.35 -13.36 26.70
C ASP A 121 4.89 -14.82 26.64
N GLU A 122 4.94 -15.50 27.77
CA GLU A 122 5.39 -16.90 27.86
C GLU A 122 4.49 -17.89 27.07
N ARG A 123 3.28 -17.49 26.72
CA ARG A 123 2.32 -18.28 25.94
C ARG A 123 2.38 -17.94 24.44
N GLY A 124 3.21 -16.98 24.06
CA GLY A 124 3.33 -16.53 22.66
C GLY A 124 2.34 -15.44 22.26
N TRP A 125 1.54 -14.86 23.18
CA TRP A 125 0.60 -13.79 22.87
C TRP A 125 1.24 -12.40 22.98
N PRO A 126 0.85 -11.41 22.17
CA PRO A 126 1.35 -10.05 22.27
C PRO A 126 1.04 -9.44 23.66
N ALA A 127 2.07 -9.12 24.41
CA ALA A 127 1.98 -8.49 25.73
C ALA A 127 2.39 -7.02 25.70
N ALA A 128 3.36 -6.67 24.87
CA ALA A 128 3.88 -5.31 24.73
C ALA A 128 4.42 -5.05 23.31
N TYR A 129 4.73 -3.80 23.05
CA TYR A 129 5.28 -3.32 21.79
C TYR A 129 6.54 -2.48 22.05
N LEU A 130 7.61 -2.72 21.32
CA LEU A 130 8.81 -1.90 21.34
C LEU A 130 8.81 -0.95 20.15
N TYR A 131 8.81 0.34 20.43
CA TYR A 131 8.86 1.39 19.41
C TYR A 131 10.24 2.04 19.39
N ARG A 132 10.90 2.01 18.23
CA ARG A 132 12.26 2.52 18.04
C ARG A 132 12.27 3.84 17.28
N VAL A 133 12.74 4.91 17.92
CA VAL A 133 12.84 6.24 17.32
C VAL A 133 14.14 6.91 17.74
N ALA A 134 14.92 7.40 16.79
CA ALA A 134 16.14 8.16 17.02
C ALA A 134 17.11 7.51 18.04
N GLY A 135 17.29 6.18 17.94
CA GLY A 135 18.17 5.41 18.84
C GLY A 135 17.57 5.12 20.22
N ARG A 136 16.37 5.61 20.52
CA ARG A 136 15.64 5.29 21.75
C ARG A 136 14.65 4.16 21.51
N VAL A 137 14.50 3.28 22.49
CA VAL A 137 13.49 2.23 22.50
C VAL A 137 12.49 2.55 23.59
N MET A 138 11.23 2.72 23.19
CA MET A 138 10.11 2.88 24.10
C MET A 138 9.32 1.58 24.15
N ARG A 139 8.97 1.12 25.34
CA ARG A 139 8.13 -0.04 25.55
C ARG A 139 6.73 0.44 25.88
N PHE A 140 5.74 -0.03 25.14
CA PHE A 140 4.32 0.19 25.39
C PHE A 140 3.68 -1.13 25.76
N GLU A 141 3.11 -1.21 26.94
CA GLU A 141 2.30 -2.36 27.31
C GLU A 141 1.01 -2.38 26.49
N ARG A 142 0.54 -3.57 26.17
CA ARG A 142 -0.74 -3.73 25.46
C ARG A 142 -1.91 -3.20 26.26
N CYS A 143 -1.93 -3.51 27.57
CA CYS A 143 -2.96 -3.06 28.49
C CYS A 143 -2.34 -2.29 29.66
N ASP A 144 -3.12 -1.46 30.31
CA ASP A 144 -2.75 -0.78 31.56
C ASP A 144 -2.83 -1.76 32.77
N PRO A 145 -2.45 -1.32 33.98
CA PRO A 145 -2.55 -2.16 35.18
C PRO A 145 -3.97 -2.61 35.54
N LEU A 146 -4.99 -1.94 35.03
CA LEU A 146 -6.41 -2.30 35.22
C LEU A 146 -6.91 -3.26 34.13
N GLY A 147 -6.03 -3.68 33.20
CA GLY A 147 -6.36 -4.56 32.08
C GLY A 147 -6.98 -3.86 30.87
N ARG A 148 -7.10 -2.53 30.87
CA ARG A 148 -7.67 -1.77 29.76
C ARG A 148 -6.68 -1.63 28.61
N GLN A 149 -7.12 -1.91 27.41
CA GLN A 149 -6.27 -1.88 26.23
C GLN A 149 -5.82 -0.45 25.88
N GLN A 150 -4.50 -0.23 25.78
CA GLN A 150 -3.90 1.05 25.41
C GLN A 150 -3.41 1.09 23.97
N MET A 151 -3.25 -0.07 23.33
CA MET A 151 -2.73 -0.22 22.00
C MET A 151 -3.60 -1.17 21.19
N ALA A 152 -4.22 -0.69 20.12
CA ALA A 152 -4.87 -1.52 19.14
C ALA A 152 -3.86 -1.88 18.04
N HIS A 153 -3.57 -3.16 17.89
CA HIS A 153 -2.80 -3.69 16.78
C HIS A 153 -3.75 -4.22 15.71
N LEU A 154 -3.93 -3.43 14.67
CA LEU A 154 -4.73 -3.77 13.50
C LEU A 154 -3.81 -4.45 12.48
N LYS A 155 -4.21 -5.60 11.95
CA LYS A 155 -3.38 -6.36 11.01
C LYS A 155 -4.20 -6.95 9.87
N SER A 156 -3.61 -6.98 8.69
CA SER A 156 -4.11 -7.72 7.53
C SER A 156 -3.85 -9.21 7.72
N LEU A 157 -4.56 -10.05 6.96
CA LEU A 157 -4.31 -11.49 7.00
C LEU A 157 -2.87 -11.81 6.61
N HIS A 158 -2.20 -12.60 7.44
CA HIS A 158 -0.91 -13.21 7.12
C HIS A 158 -1.01 -14.72 7.40
N PRO A 159 -0.94 -15.59 6.38
CA PRO A 159 -1.20 -17.02 6.55
C PRO A 159 -0.07 -17.78 7.26
N ARG A 160 1.08 -17.15 7.49
CA ARG A 160 2.29 -17.77 8.05
C ARG A 160 2.84 -17.05 9.28
N ASP A 161 2.21 -15.96 9.73
CA ASP A 161 2.67 -15.19 10.88
C ASP A 161 1.49 -14.80 11.78
N ASP A 162 1.54 -15.22 13.04
CA ASP A 162 0.48 -14.97 14.02
C ASP A 162 0.55 -13.55 14.62
N HIS A 163 1.71 -12.90 14.55
CA HIS A 163 1.97 -11.61 15.18
C HIS A 163 1.87 -10.43 14.23
N TYR A 164 2.24 -10.64 12.96
CA TYR A 164 2.26 -9.56 11.98
C TYR A 164 1.30 -9.82 10.83
N GLY A 165 0.78 -8.75 10.29
CA GLY A 165 -0.01 -8.77 9.07
C GLY A 165 0.87 -8.61 7.82
N MET A 166 0.37 -9.03 6.66
CA MET A 166 1.02 -8.91 5.36
C MET A 166 0.41 -7.76 4.57
N GLY A 167 1.24 -6.82 4.10
CA GLY A 167 0.84 -5.72 3.23
C GLY A 167 0.84 -6.12 1.76
N CYS A 168 0.47 -5.19 0.90
CA CYS A 168 0.38 -5.39 -0.55
C CYS A 168 1.71 -5.15 -1.28
N LEU A 169 2.73 -4.57 -0.61
CA LEU A 169 3.98 -4.17 -1.26
C LEU A 169 4.72 -5.34 -1.89
N GLU A 170 4.81 -6.47 -1.19
CA GLU A 170 5.52 -7.65 -1.69
C GLU A 170 4.86 -8.19 -2.97
N ALA A 171 3.53 -8.30 -2.97
CA ALA A 171 2.76 -8.75 -4.13
C ALA A 171 2.88 -7.78 -5.33
N ALA A 172 2.92 -6.48 -5.07
CA ALA A 172 3.00 -5.45 -6.12
C ALA A 172 4.43 -5.22 -6.63
N CYS A 173 5.47 -5.64 -5.88
CA CYS A 173 6.86 -5.25 -6.11
C CYS A 173 7.38 -5.70 -7.48
N ALA A 174 7.09 -6.93 -7.90
CA ALA A 174 7.52 -7.46 -9.20
C ALA A 174 6.95 -6.62 -10.35
N ALA A 175 5.65 -6.37 -10.34
CA ALA A 175 4.96 -5.57 -11.35
C ALA A 175 5.45 -4.10 -11.34
N ALA A 176 5.66 -3.51 -10.15
CA ALA A 176 6.19 -2.16 -10.03
C ALA A 176 7.61 -2.04 -10.61
N THR A 177 8.47 -3.04 -10.38
CA THR A 177 9.82 -3.08 -10.94
C THR A 177 9.80 -3.12 -12.47
N VAL A 178 8.91 -3.93 -13.06
CA VAL A 178 8.71 -3.98 -14.52
C VAL A 178 8.19 -2.65 -15.04
N HIS A 179 7.15 -2.07 -14.44
CA HIS A 179 6.56 -0.79 -14.82
C HIS A 179 7.59 0.36 -14.77
N ASN A 180 8.33 0.45 -13.67
CA ASN A 180 9.37 1.46 -13.47
C ASN A 180 10.56 1.24 -14.43
N GLY A 181 10.93 -0.03 -14.68
CA GLY A 181 11.94 -0.43 -15.64
C GLY A 181 11.60 0.01 -17.06
N ALA A 182 10.37 -0.27 -17.52
CA ALA A 182 9.87 0.17 -18.81
C ALA A 182 9.89 1.71 -18.95
N SER A 183 9.52 2.43 -17.88
CA SER A 183 9.56 3.90 -17.88
C SER A 183 10.99 4.45 -17.96
N ARG A 184 11.95 3.84 -17.23
CA ARG A 184 13.38 4.20 -17.32
C ARG A 184 13.97 3.92 -18.70
N TRP A 185 13.61 2.78 -19.28
CA TRP A 185 14.04 2.43 -20.63
C TRP A 185 13.51 3.42 -21.67
N ASN A 186 12.22 3.75 -21.63
CA ASN A 186 11.63 4.74 -22.54
C ASN A 186 12.33 6.11 -22.40
N LYS A 187 12.62 6.52 -21.16
CA LYS A 187 13.38 7.75 -20.94
C LYS A 187 14.77 7.68 -21.54
N ALA A 188 15.50 6.58 -21.35
CA ALA A 188 16.84 6.41 -21.93
C ALA A 188 16.82 6.41 -23.46
N LEU A 189 15.79 5.82 -24.10
CA LEU A 189 15.60 5.91 -25.54
C LEU A 189 15.37 7.34 -26.01
N LEU A 190 14.55 8.11 -25.31
CA LEU A 190 14.32 9.52 -25.62
C LEU A 190 15.58 10.36 -25.44
N ASP A 191 16.33 10.14 -24.36
CA ASP A 191 17.60 10.83 -24.09
C ASP A 191 18.65 10.51 -25.17
N ASN A 192 18.63 9.30 -25.72
CA ASN A 192 19.53 8.84 -26.78
C ASN A 192 18.94 9.00 -28.21
N ALA A 193 17.98 9.91 -28.38
CA ALA A 193 17.34 10.19 -29.66
C ALA A 193 16.62 8.99 -30.31
N ALA A 194 16.04 8.11 -29.46
CA ALA A 194 15.29 6.92 -29.86
C ALA A 194 16.06 5.95 -30.79
N ARG A 195 17.39 5.88 -30.69
CA ARG A 195 18.18 4.95 -31.48
C ARG A 195 18.22 3.59 -30.80
N PRO A 196 17.92 2.52 -31.55
CA PRO A 196 18.13 1.16 -31.07
C PRO A 196 19.63 0.89 -30.90
N SER A 197 19.97 0.03 -29.92
CA SER A 197 21.34 -0.45 -29.77
C SER A 197 21.75 -1.22 -31.03
N GLY A 198 22.89 -0.89 -31.57
CA GLY A 198 23.41 -1.52 -32.77
C GLY A 198 24.93 -1.53 -32.80
N ALA A 199 25.48 -2.32 -33.71
CA ALA A 199 26.90 -2.31 -34.01
C ALA A 199 27.14 -1.57 -35.35
N LEU A 200 28.16 -0.75 -35.35
CA LEU A 200 28.71 -0.23 -36.60
C LEU A 200 29.77 -1.23 -37.08
N VAL A 201 29.46 -1.92 -38.17
CA VAL A 201 30.37 -2.91 -38.77
C VAL A 201 31.14 -2.24 -39.85
N TYR A 202 32.45 -2.31 -39.77
CA TYR A 202 33.35 -1.89 -40.84
C TYR A 202 33.71 -3.10 -41.69
N ASP A 203 33.30 -3.08 -42.96
CA ASP A 203 33.54 -4.16 -43.92
C ASP A 203 33.82 -3.52 -45.29
N PRO A 204 35.10 -3.14 -45.56
CA PRO A 204 35.49 -2.53 -46.83
C PRO A 204 35.58 -3.54 -47.98
N GLY A 205 35.38 -4.85 -47.72
CA GLY A 205 35.41 -5.92 -48.73
C GLY A 205 36.82 -6.44 -49.06
N ASP A 206 37.88 -5.83 -48.56
CA ASP A 206 39.28 -6.23 -48.76
C ASP A 206 39.94 -6.82 -47.50
N GLY A 207 39.18 -7.02 -46.45
CA GLY A 207 39.67 -7.53 -45.15
C GLY A 207 40.47 -6.51 -44.34
N ALA A 208 40.49 -5.24 -44.71
CA ALA A 208 41.17 -4.20 -43.95
C ALA A 208 40.43 -3.94 -42.62
N THR A 209 41.20 -3.63 -41.59
CA THR A 209 40.67 -3.27 -40.26
C THR A 209 41.01 -1.81 -39.96
N LEU A 210 40.12 -1.16 -39.17
CA LEU A 210 40.38 0.20 -38.68
C LEU A 210 41.59 0.20 -37.74
N SER A 211 42.46 1.18 -37.88
CA SER A 211 43.50 1.44 -36.89
C SER A 211 42.86 1.93 -35.56
N THR A 212 43.58 1.81 -34.47
CA THR A 212 43.10 2.27 -33.14
C THR A 212 42.72 3.75 -33.15
N ASP A 213 43.48 4.59 -33.87
CA ASP A 213 43.22 6.02 -33.99
C ASP A 213 41.98 6.32 -34.83
N GLN A 214 41.78 5.59 -35.93
CA GLN A 214 40.57 5.70 -36.76
C GLN A 214 39.33 5.25 -36.00
N PHE A 215 39.42 4.15 -35.25
CA PHE A 215 38.33 3.67 -34.41
C PHE A 215 37.95 4.68 -33.33
N THR A 216 38.94 5.29 -32.67
CA THR A 216 38.70 6.28 -31.60
C THR A 216 38.06 7.54 -32.20
N ARG A 217 38.53 8.07 -33.30
CA ARG A 217 37.92 9.22 -33.97
C ARG A 217 36.48 8.96 -34.40
N LEU A 218 36.23 7.81 -35.04
CA LEU A 218 34.87 7.43 -35.47
C LEU A 218 33.90 7.31 -34.29
N ARG A 219 34.36 6.74 -33.18
CA ARG A 219 33.56 6.65 -31.95
C ARG A 219 33.21 8.02 -31.39
N ASP A 220 34.21 8.94 -31.35
CA ASP A 220 34.03 10.27 -30.74
C ASP A 220 33.18 11.17 -31.67
N GLU A 221 33.27 11.05 -32.97
CA GLU A 221 32.42 11.72 -33.97
C GLU A 221 30.96 11.22 -33.86
N LEU A 222 30.76 9.90 -33.76
CA LEU A 222 29.45 9.33 -33.55
C LEU A 222 28.81 9.82 -32.22
N ALA A 223 29.60 9.91 -31.16
CA ALA A 223 29.11 10.40 -29.88
C ALA A 223 28.74 11.90 -29.95
N ALA A 224 29.53 12.71 -30.65
CA ALA A 224 29.29 14.15 -30.76
C ALA A 224 28.09 14.49 -31.67
N GLU A 225 27.94 13.83 -32.80
CA GLU A 225 26.91 14.16 -33.78
C GLU A 225 25.57 13.49 -33.52
N PHE A 226 25.57 12.37 -32.80
CA PHE A 226 24.41 11.51 -32.69
C PHE A 226 23.93 11.25 -31.26
N SER A 227 24.52 11.84 -30.23
CA SER A 227 24.04 11.77 -28.88
C SER A 227 23.16 12.99 -28.50
N GLY A 228 22.12 12.76 -27.67
CA GLY A 228 21.26 13.80 -27.16
C GLY A 228 20.01 14.08 -28.01
N SER A 229 18.96 14.60 -27.31
CA SER A 229 17.66 14.89 -27.91
C SER A 229 17.67 15.93 -29.03
N ALA A 230 18.65 16.81 -29.06
CA ALA A 230 18.83 17.81 -30.13
C ALA A 230 19.20 17.22 -31.48
N ASN A 231 19.76 16.01 -31.50
CA ASN A 231 20.18 15.30 -32.70
C ASN A 231 19.19 14.20 -33.15
N ALA A 232 18.02 14.14 -32.51
CA ALA A 232 16.97 13.16 -32.79
C ALA A 232 16.50 13.28 -34.25
N GLY A 233 16.46 12.14 -34.96
CA GLY A 233 15.94 12.07 -36.33
C GLY A 233 16.94 12.49 -37.44
N ARG A 234 18.18 12.86 -37.10
CA ARG A 234 19.20 13.11 -38.15
C ARG A 234 19.59 11.82 -38.87
N PRO A 235 19.63 11.80 -40.23
CA PRO A 235 20.05 10.62 -40.95
C PRO A 235 21.52 10.33 -40.68
N LEU A 236 21.86 9.05 -40.49
CA LEU A 236 23.24 8.58 -40.37
C LEU A 236 23.80 8.34 -41.75
N LEU A 237 24.78 9.13 -42.15
CA LEU A 237 25.50 8.90 -43.38
C LEU A 237 26.69 7.99 -43.10
N LEU A 238 26.74 6.83 -43.75
CA LEU A 238 27.79 5.85 -43.60
C LEU A 238 28.57 5.76 -44.92
N GLU A 239 29.88 5.97 -44.83
CA GLU A 239 30.80 5.86 -45.96
C GLU A 239 31.87 4.79 -45.69
N GLY A 240 32.63 4.41 -46.74
CA GLY A 240 33.85 3.60 -46.59
C GLY A 240 33.64 2.17 -46.08
N GLY A 241 32.51 1.53 -46.41
CA GLY A 241 32.26 0.16 -46.01
C GLY A 241 31.65 0.02 -44.59
N LEU A 242 31.20 1.11 -43.98
CA LEU A 242 30.49 1.08 -42.70
C LEU A 242 29.05 0.64 -42.92
N LYS A 243 28.58 -0.32 -42.11
CA LYS A 243 27.21 -0.82 -42.10
C LYS A 243 26.65 -0.74 -40.69
N TRP A 244 25.41 -0.24 -40.55
CA TRP A 244 24.69 -0.31 -39.29
C TRP A 244 23.96 -1.66 -39.16
N GLN A 245 24.23 -2.41 -38.11
CA GLN A 245 23.58 -3.64 -37.79
C GLN A 245 22.83 -3.48 -36.45
N ALA A 246 21.52 -3.54 -36.47
CA ALA A 246 20.73 -3.54 -35.25
C ALA A 246 21.01 -4.84 -34.47
N LEU A 247 21.36 -4.70 -33.19
CA LEU A 247 21.63 -5.84 -32.26
C LEU A 247 20.52 -6.09 -31.25
N SER A 248 19.55 -5.20 -31.20
CA SER A 248 18.41 -5.31 -30.26
C SER A 248 17.10 -5.21 -31.02
N LEU A 249 16.06 -5.75 -30.39
CA LEU A 249 14.68 -5.54 -30.84
C LEU A 249 14.36 -4.05 -30.85
N SER A 250 13.59 -3.61 -31.84
CA SER A 250 13.07 -2.24 -31.87
C SER A 250 12.09 -2.02 -30.71
N PRO A 251 11.88 -0.78 -30.24
CA PRO A 251 10.87 -0.47 -29.22
C PRO A 251 9.47 -0.97 -29.58
N ALA A 252 9.12 -0.99 -30.86
CA ALA A 252 7.85 -1.50 -31.37
C ALA A 252 7.74 -3.02 -31.25
N GLU A 253 8.84 -3.76 -31.44
CA GLU A 253 8.87 -5.22 -31.30
C GLU A 253 8.83 -5.69 -29.85
N MET A 254 9.24 -4.85 -28.91
CA MET A 254 9.19 -5.16 -27.48
C MET A 254 7.83 -4.90 -26.82
N ASP A 255 6.87 -4.28 -27.52
CA ASP A 255 5.53 -3.92 -27.02
C ASP A 255 5.54 -3.32 -25.60
N PHE A 256 6.41 -2.33 -25.37
CA PHE A 256 6.55 -1.69 -24.05
C PHE A 256 5.25 -1.08 -23.52
N VAL A 257 4.31 -0.73 -24.39
CA VAL A 257 3.02 -0.15 -24.01
C VAL A 257 2.19 -1.22 -23.32
N ALA A 258 2.01 -2.38 -23.97
CA ALA A 258 1.24 -3.49 -23.38
C ALA A 258 1.90 -4.04 -22.12
N LEU A 259 3.24 -4.16 -22.11
CA LEU A 259 3.99 -4.58 -20.92
C LEU A 259 3.73 -3.64 -19.72
N LYS A 260 3.82 -2.32 -19.98
CA LYS A 260 3.59 -1.30 -18.95
C LYS A 260 2.15 -1.27 -18.47
N GLU A 261 1.19 -1.41 -19.38
CA GLU A 261 -0.23 -1.50 -19.02
C GLU A 261 -0.55 -2.78 -18.24
N GLY A 262 0.00 -3.93 -18.64
CA GLY A 262 -0.13 -5.19 -17.91
C GLY A 262 0.40 -5.05 -16.48
N ALA A 263 1.63 -4.57 -16.34
CA ALA A 263 2.23 -4.35 -15.03
C ALA A 263 1.43 -3.35 -14.17
N ALA A 264 0.87 -2.29 -14.76
CA ALA A 264 0.02 -1.35 -14.05
C ALA A 264 -1.29 -1.98 -13.54
N ARG A 265 -1.89 -2.91 -14.33
CA ARG A 265 -3.07 -3.68 -13.91
C ARG A 265 -2.73 -4.64 -12.75
N ASP A 266 -1.58 -5.30 -12.80
CA ASP A 266 -1.12 -6.18 -11.72
C ASP A 266 -0.89 -5.41 -10.42
N ILE A 267 -0.32 -4.19 -10.49
CA ILE A 267 -0.18 -3.31 -9.32
C ILE A 267 -1.56 -2.97 -8.76
N ALA A 268 -2.50 -2.53 -9.60
CA ALA A 268 -3.86 -2.18 -9.16
C ALA A 268 -4.57 -3.39 -8.51
N LEU A 269 -4.41 -4.59 -9.10
CA LEU A 269 -4.93 -5.85 -8.56
C LEU A 269 -4.36 -6.16 -7.17
N ALA A 270 -3.05 -6.02 -6.97
CA ALA A 270 -2.39 -6.26 -5.69
C ALA A 270 -2.96 -5.36 -4.56
N PHE A 271 -3.39 -4.15 -4.89
CA PHE A 271 -4.04 -3.22 -3.95
C PHE A 271 -5.56 -3.35 -3.89
N GLY A 272 -6.16 -4.28 -4.64
CA GLY A 272 -7.62 -4.46 -4.69
C GLY A 272 -8.37 -3.26 -5.29
N VAL A 273 -7.72 -2.52 -6.21
CA VAL A 273 -8.29 -1.35 -6.86
C VAL A 273 -8.63 -1.67 -8.33
N PRO A 274 -9.86 -1.46 -8.78
CA PRO A 274 -10.20 -1.62 -10.19
C PRO A 274 -9.33 -0.74 -11.10
N PRO A 275 -8.75 -1.29 -12.18
CA PRO A 275 -7.80 -0.57 -13.05
C PRO A 275 -8.33 0.75 -13.63
N VAL A 276 -9.63 0.85 -13.92
CA VAL A 276 -10.27 2.06 -14.43
C VAL A 276 -10.16 3.23 -13.44
N LEU A 277 -10.13 2.97 -12.12
CA LEU A 277 -10.06 4.02 -11.08
C LEU A 277 -8.64 4.54 -10.84
N VAL A 278 -7.63 3.86 -11.35
CA VAL A 278 -6.24 4.36 -11.35
C VAL A 278 -5.85 5.02 -12.68
N GLY A 279 -6.83 5.21 -13.60
CA GLY A 279 -6.62 5.94 -14.86
C GLY A 279 -6.00 5.10 -15.97
N LEU A 280 -6.10 3.78 -15.90
CA LEU A 280 -5.62 2.91 -16.99
C LEU A 280 -6.63 2.87 -18.13
N PRO A 281 -6.15 2.87 -19.40
CA PRO A 281 -7.01 2.74 -20.57
C PRO A 281 -7.71 1.37 -20.58
N GLY A 282 -8.88 1.30 -21.18
CA GLY A 282 -9.70 0.11 -21.27
C GLY A 282 -11.16 0.51 -21.41
N ASP A 283 -12.10 -0.30 -20.95
CA ASP A 283 -13.55 -0.08 -21.04
C ASP A 283 -14.02 1.08 -20.13
N ALA A 284 -13.44 2.26 -20.29
CA ALA A 284 -13.68 3.45 -19.49
C ALA A 284 -14.99 4.16 -19.90
N THR A 285 -16.10 3.41 -19.93
CA THR A 285 -17.41 4.04 -20.00
C THR A 285 -17.80 4.59 -18.63
N TYR A 286 -18.65 5.60 -18.60
CA TYR A 286 -19.16 6.15 -17.33
C TYR A 286 -19.85 5.07 -16.47
N ALA A 287 -20.56 4.15 -17.09
CA ALA A 287 -21.23 3.03 -16.42
C ALA A 287 -20.20 2.08 -15.76
N ASN A 288 -19.12 1.74 -16.46
CA ASN A 288 -18.07 0.87 -15.94
C ASN A 288 -17.31 1.55 -14.79
N ALA A 289 -17.02 2.84 -14.89
CA ALA A 289 -16.36 3.60 -13.83
C ALA A 289 -17.23 3.67 -12.56
N ARG A 290 -18.54 3.87 -12.70
CA ARG A 290 -19.48 3.86 -11.57
C ARG A 290 -19.56 2.49 -10.91
N GLU A 291 -19.65 1.42 -11.70
CA GLU A 291 -19.69 0.05 -11.16
C GLU A 291 -18.36 -0.33 -10.49
N ALA A 292 -17.22 0.09 -11.05
CA ALA A 292 -15.92 -0.09 -10.44
C ALA A 292 -15.80 0.67 -9.09
N GLY A 293 -16.35 1.88 -8.98
CA GLY A 293 -16.44 2.61 -7.71
C GLY A 293 -17.26 1.86 -6.69
N ARG A 294 -18.44 1.36 -7.08
CA ARG A 294 -19.30 0.53 -6.22
C ARG A 294 -18.61 -0.75 -5.78
N ALA A 295 -17.93 -1.45 -6.69
CA ALA A 295 -17.17 -2.65 -6.38
C ALA A 295 -16.03 -2.36 -5.40
N LEU A 296 -15.32 -1.24 -5.55
CA LEU A 296 -14.26 -0.81 -4.63
C LEU A 296 -14.80 -0.60 -3.21
N TYR A 297 -15.95 0.09 -3.06
CA TYR A 297 -16.58 0.24 -1.76
C TYR A 297 -16.94 -1.10 -1.12
N ARG A 298 -17.64 -1.98 -1.85
CA ARG A 298 -18.13 -3.26 -1.32
C ARG A 298 -17.01 -4.23 -0.99
N GLN A 299 -15.96 -4.31 -1.83
CA GLN A 299 -14.94 -5.37 -1.74
C GLN A 299 -13.70 -4.94 -0.96
N THR A 300 -13.40 -3.64 -0.90
CA THR A 300 -12.16 -3.14 -0.30
C THR A 300 -12.42 -2.17 0.84
N ILE A 301 -13.18 -1.09 0.61
CA ILE A 301 -13.31 0.00 1.58
C ILE A 301 -14.12 -0.44 2.81
N LEU A 302 -15.35 -0.91 2.64
CA LEU A 302 -16.23 -1.28 3.75
C LEU A 302 -15.68 -2.45 4.58
N PRO A 303 -15.13 -3.54 4.00
CA PRO A 303 -14.51 -4.59 4.79
C PRO A 303 -13.28 -4.12 5.58
N MET A 304 -12.48 -3.20 5.02
CA MET A 304 -11.33 -2.62 5.71
C MET A 304 -11.80 -1.69 6.84
N ALA A 305 -12.77 -0.80 6.57
CA ALA A 305 -13.38 0.07 7.56
C ALA A 305 -13.95 -0.73 8.74
N GLY A 306 -14.72 -1.78 8.47
CA GLY A 306 -15.28 -2.65 9.52
C GLY A 306 -14.21 -3.26 10.42
N ARG A 307 -13.10 -3.75 9.86
CA ARG A 307 -11.97 -4.27 10.66
C ARG A 307 -11.32 -3.19 11.51
N ILE A 308 -11.11 -1.99 10.96
CA ILE A 308 -10.52 -0.87 11.68
C ILE A 308 -11.43 -0.45 12.83
N LEU A 309 -12.71 -0.21 12.55
CA LEU A 309 -13.70 0.24 13.54
C LEU A 309 -13.91 -0.78 14.65
N ASN A 310 -13.97 -2.08 14.32
CA ASN A 310 -14.07 -3.14 15.32
C ASN A 310 -12.84 -3.18 16.24
N GLY A 311 -11.62 -3.01 15.68
CA GLY A 311 -10.40 -3.00 16.48
C GLY A 311 -10.27 -1.77 17.37
N LEU A 312 -10.63 -0.59 16.86
CA LEU A 312 -10.66 0.65 17.65
C LEU A 312 -11.79 0.63 18.68
N GLY A 313 -12.98 0.15 18.30
CA GLY A 313 -14.12 0.00 19.20
C GLY A 313 -13.85 -0.94 20.36
N ALA A 314 -13.15 -2.06 20.12
CA ALA A 314 -12.71 -2.97 21.17
C ALA A 314 -11.77 -2.29 22.17
N MET A 315 -10.79 -1.51 21.69
CA MET A 315 -9.89 -0.74 22.55
C MET A 315 -10.65 0.34 23.33
N LEU A 316 -11.51 1.11 22.68
CA LEU A 316 -12.27 2.19 23.31
C LEU A 316 -13.31 1.65 24.30
N GLY A 317 -13.84 0.44 24.07
CA GLY A 317 -14.81 -0.21 24.93
C GLY A 317 -14.29 -0.46 26.35
N ASP A 318 -13.00 -0.71 26.53
CA ASP A 318 -12.37 -0.86 27.84
C ASP A 318 -12.35 0.45 28.65
N TRP A 319 -12.52 1.60 27.99
CA TRP A 319 -12.42 2.93 28.60
C TRP A 319 -13.75 3.65 28.70
N LEU A 320 -14.62 3.49 27.71
CA LEU A 320 -15.87 4.24 27.57
C LEU A 320 -17.11 3.36 27.90
N GLY A 321 -16.92 2.05 28.11
CA GLY A 321 -18.02 1.07 28.15
C GLY A 321 -18.33 0.54 26.76
N PRO A 322 -19.40 -0.25 26.57
CA PRO A 322 -19.73 -0.81 25.24
C PRO A 322 -19.83 0.27 24.18
N VAL A 323 -18.98 0.16 23.14
CA VAL A 323 -18.89 1.12 22.04
C VAL A 323 -19.36 0.46 20.75
N LYS A 324 -20.25 1.12 20.03
CA LYS A 324 -20.66 0.77 18.67
C LYS A 324 -20.10 1.81 17.70
N LEU A 325 -19.41 1.35 16.68
CA LEU A 325 -18.90 2.17 15.58
C LEU A 325 -19.25 1.48 14.26
N ALA A 326 -19.88 2.19 13.36
CA ALA A 326 -20.25 1.71 12.05
C ALA A 326 -20.01 2.79 10.98
N VAL A 327 -19.86 2.39 9.72
CA VAL A 327 -19.84 3.34 8.62
C VAL A 327 -21.26 3.76 8.31
N ASP A 328 -21.52 5.06 8.25
CA ASP A 328 -22.78 5.60 7.73
C ASP A 328 -22.82 5.41 6.21
N THR A 329 -23.46 4.32 5.80
CA THR A 329 -23.57 3.97 4.37
C THR A 329 -24.60 4.84 3.65
N ASP A 330 -25.45 5.59 4.34
CA ASP A 330 -26.48 6.46 3.74
C ASP A 330 -25.85 7.71 3.11
N GLN A 331 -24.68 8.11 3.57
CA GLN A 331 -23.91 9.21 3.01
C GLN A 331 -23.10 8.82 1.74
N LEU A 332 -23.07 7.53 1.37
CA LEU A 332 -22.28 7.05 0.25
C LEU A 332 -23.10 7.08 -1.05
N SER A 333 -22.84 8.10 -1.88
CA SER A 333 -23.53 8.28 -3.18
C SER A 333 -23.36 7.07 -4.12
N GLU A 334 -22.22 6.38 -4.06
CA GLU A 334 -21.92 5.19 -4.86
C GLU A 334 -22.82 4.00 -4.52
N LEU A 335 -23.35 3.96 -3.29
CA LEU A 335 -24.24 2.90 -2.81
C LEU A 335 -25.72 3.31 -2.79
N ALA A 336 -26.05 4.52 -3.21
CA ALA A 336 -27.42 5.06 -3.16
C ALA A 336 -28.44 4.18 -3.92
N GLU A 337 -28.07 3.63 -5.10
CA GLU A 337 -28.93 2.73 -5.84
C GLU A 337 -29.19 1.40 -5.11
N ASP A 338 -28.20 0.87 -4.43
CA ASP A 338 -28.32 -0.36 -3.65
C ASP A 338 -29.23 -0.15 -2.46
N ARG A 339 -29.06 1.00 -1.83
CA ARG A 339 -29.88 1.43 -0.70
C ARG A 339 -31.34 1.61 -1.13
N ALA A 340 -31.59 2.28 -2.26
CA ALA A 340 -32.93 2.44 -2.81
C ALA A 340 -33.60 1.08 -3.09
N LYS A 341 -32.86 0.13 -3.67
CA LYS A 341 -33.37 -1.23 -3.89
C LYS A 341 -33.67 -1.97 -2.57
N LEU A 342 -32.80 -1.83 -1.56
CA LEU A 342 -33.04 -2.41 -0.24
C LEU A 342 -34.31 -1.84 0.39
N TRP A 343 -34.51 -0.51 0.32
CA TRP A 343 -35.71 0.14 0.80
C TRP A 343 -36.97 -0.35 0.11
N GLU A 344 -36.94 -0.49 -1.21
CA GLU A 344 -38.04 -1.04 -2.00
C GLU A 344 -38.35 -2.48 -1.60
N GLN A 345 -37.34 -3.34 -1.49
CA GLN A 345 -37.49 -4.75 -1.10
C GLN A 345 -38.05 -4.92 0.32
N VAL A 346 -37.51 -4.18 1.28
CA VAL A 346 -37.96 -4.22 2.67
C VAL A 346 -39.36 -3.63 2.79
N GLY A 347 -39.65 -2.53 2.09
CA GLY A 347 -40.98 -1.93 2.04
C GLY A 347 -42.05 -2.87 1.49
N ALA A 348 -41.72 -3.63 0.42
CA ALA A 348 -42.60 -4.60 -0.20
C ALA A 348 -42.82 -5.89 0.61
N ALA A 349 -41.96 -6.20 1.60
CA ALA A 349 -42.02 -7.42 2.42
C ALA A 349 -43.22 -7.37 3.39
N SER A 350 -44.32 -8.00 3.02
CA SER A 350 -45.57 -8.01 3.80
C SER A 350 -45.53 -8.93 5.05
N PHE A 351 -44.53 -9.81 5.14
CA PHE A 351 -44.36 -10.74 6.26
C PHE A 351 -43.52 -10.20 7.41
N LEU A 352 -42.87 -9.01 7.21
CA LEU A 352 -42.09 -8.34 8.24
C LEU A 352 -42.95 -7.31 9.00
N SER A 353 -42.76 -7.23 10.30
CA SER A 353 -43.29 -6.15 11.11
C SER A 353 -42.61 -4.81 10.80
N GLU A 354 -43.22 -3.70 11.20
CA GLU A 354 -42.65 -2.37 11.00
C GLU A 354 -41.31 -2.20 11.74
N ASP A 355 -41.17 -2.80 12.93
CA ASP A 355 -39.91 -2.74 13.70
C ASP A 355 -38.82 -3.59 13.08
N GLU A 356 -39.11 -4.79 12.55
CA GLU A 356 -38.16 -5.60 11.78
C GLU A 356 -37.73 -4.89 10.51
N LYS A 357 -38.63 -4.23 9.79
CA LYS A 357 -38.29 -3.41 8.61
C LYS A 357 -37.35 -2.27 8.97
N ARG A 358 -37.64 -1.58 10.08
CA ARG A 358 -36.77 -0.50 10.58
C ARG A 358 -35.37 -1.01 10.93
N GLU A 359 -35.31 -2.13 11.66
CA GLU A 359 -34.03 -2.76 12.02
C GLU A 359 -33.23 -3.19 10.78
N MET A 360 -33.87 -3.81 9.79
CA MET A 360 -33.22 -4.17 8.51
C MET A 360 -32.71 -2.96 7.72
N LEU A 361 -33.33 -1.81 7.90
CA LEU A 361 -32.88 -0.54 7.29
C LEU A 361 -31.88 0.22 8.18
N GLY A 362 -31.52 -0.30 9.36
CA GLY A 362 -30.57 0.30 10.29
C GLY A 362 -31.17 1.32 11.24
N PHE A 363 -32.49 1.42 11.35
CA PHE A 363 -33.18 2.30 12.31
C PHE A 363 -33.53 1.57 13.59
N ALA A 364 -33.53 2.27 14.74
CA ALA A 364 -34.00 1.73 15.97
C ALA A 364 -35.50 1.36 15.91
N ALA A 365 -35.91 0.36 16.68
CA ALA A 365 -37.33 0.05 16.84
C ALA A 365 -38.11 1.25 17.41
N ARG A 366 -39.40 1.36 17.06
CA ARG A 366 -40.22 2.53 17.40
C ARG A 366 -40.53 2.63 18.92
N GLY A 367 -40.30 1.54 19.66
CA GLY A 367 -40.56 1.44 21.12
C GLY A 367 -39.43 1.92 22.02
N ASP A 368 -38.21 2.20 21.45
CA ASP A 368 -36.99 2.55 22.20
C ASP A 368 -36.60 4.04 22.04
N ALA A 369 -37.52 4.91 21.60
CA ALA A 369 -37.31 6.35 21.46
C ALA A 369 -37.92 7.16 22.58
#